data_cdb02c040a46fbc3bfe776fc2ebc60f1
#
_entry.id   cdb02c040a46fbc3bfe776fc2ebc60f1
#
_cell.length_a   1.000
_cell.length_b   1.000
_cell.length_c   1.000
_cell.angle_alpha   90.00
_cell.angle_beta   90.00
_cell.angle_gamma   90.00
#
_symmetry.space_group_name_H-M   'P 1'
#
loop_
_entity.id
_entity.type
_entity.pdbx_description
1 polymer ?
#
loop_
_entity_poly.entity_id
_entity_poly.type
_entity_poly.pdbx_seq_one_letter_code
_entity_poly.pdbx_strand_id
1 'polypeptide(L)'
;MLLKTKGRSTSRWPLACFLGMLAFAALPQALAQPEQQIIVTIRNYTFETTQMPLHLHVPTVIHLRNDDEVRHDFGSEVFTGSLTRIEGPTSIAYGTGIRGVYLEPGGEVSIRFTIDRPGRYQFKCSIHEGMEGEILLMSAGAV
;
A
#
# COMPACT_ATOMS: atom_id res chain seq x y z
N MET A 1 17.60 -83.75 -45.35
CA MET A 1 17.31 -82.34 -45.62
C MET A 1 16.69 -81.71 -44.36
N LEU A 2 17.52 -81.20 -43.49
CA LEU A 2 17.11 -80.72 -42.14
C LEU A 2 16.93 -79.23 -42.15
N LEU A 3 15.69 -78.69 -41.90
CA LEU A 3 15.39 -77.28 -41.78
C LEU A 3 15.59 -76.84 -40.31
N LYS A 4 16.50 -75.96 -40.12
CA LYS A 4 16.89 -75.37 -38.83
C LYS A 4 16.02 -74.16 -38.56
N THR A 5 15.10 -74.26 -37.61
CA THR A 5 14.25 -73.16 -37.19
C THR A 5 15.01 -72.22 -36.20
N LYS A 6 15.10 -70.95 -36.54
CA LYS A 6 15.80 -69.95 -35.77
C LYS A 6 14.84 -69.36 -34.72
N GLY A 7 15.15 -69.61 -33.44
CA GLY A 7 14.40 -69.05 -32.32
C GLY A 7 14.49 -67.52 -32.22
N ARG A 8 13.34 -66.91 -32.08
CA ARG A 8 13.20 -65.47 -31.79
C ARG A 8 13.36 -65.23 -30.29
N SER A 9 14.44 -64.58 -29.93
CA SER A 9 14.62 -64.02 -28.57
C SER A 9 13.76 -62.79 -28.38
N THR A 10 12.76 -62.85 -27.50
CA THR A 10 11.97 -61.68 -27.06
C THR A 10 12.69 -61.02 -25.89
N SER A 11 13.39 -59.96 -26.18
CA SER A 11 13.97 -59.07 -25.16
C SER A 11 12.86 -58.32 -24.46
N ARG A 12 12.59 -58.67 -23.18
CA ARG A 12 11.68 -57.95 -22.30
C ARG A 12 12.47 -56.79 -21.68
N TRP A 13 12.19 -55.58 -22.13
CA TRP A 13 12.70 -54.36 -21.50
C TRP A 13 11.84 -54.04 -20.26
N PRO A 14 12.44 -53.74 -19.10
CA PRO A 14 11.68 -53.31 -17.96
C PRO A 14 11.26 -51.83 -18.19
N LEU A 15 9.93 -51.56 -18.11
CA LEU A 15 9.40 -50.21 -18.01
C LEU A 15 9.88 -49.60 -16.69
N ALA A 16 10.90 -48.77 -16.75
CA ALA A 16 11.29 -47.95 -15.64
C ALA A 16 10.25 -46.78 -15.57
N CYS A 17 9.30 -46.89 -14.62
CA CYS A 17 8.44 -45.77 -14.24
C CYS A 17 9.29 -44.67 -13.62
N PHE A 18 9.63 -43.66 -14.39
CA PHE A 18 10.12 -42.38 -13.86
C PHE A 18 8.95 -41.67 -13.18
N LEU A 19 8.80 -41.85 -11.86
CA LEU A 19 8.02 -40.92 -11.03
C LEU A 19 8.77 -39.60 -11.00
N GLY A 20 8.39 -38.69 -11.89
CA GLY A 20 8.83 -37.30 -11.84
C GLY A 20 8.24 -36.63 -10.59
N MET A 21 9.05 -36.46 -9.56
CA MET A 21 8.74 -35.68 -8.37
C MET A 21 8.74 -34.21 -8.78
N LEU A 22 7.56 -33.62 -9.07
CA LEU A 22 7.38 -32.23 -9.26
C LEU A 22 7.62 -31.53 -7.90
N ALA A 23 8.83 -31.05 -7.68
CA ALA A 23 9.14 -30.18 -6.57
C ALA A 23 8.41 -28.85 -6.81
N PHE A 24 7.27 -28.65 -6.16
CA PHE A 24 6.64 -27.35 -6.05
C PHE A 24 7.57 -26.46 -5.20
N ALA A 25 8.36 -25.63 -5.86
CA ALA A 25 9.08 -24.57 -5.20
C ALA A 25 8.03 -23.57 -4.67
N ALA A 26 7.76 -23.59 -3.37
CA ALA A 26 6.96 -22.58 -2.71
C ALA A 26 7.71 -21.23 -2.86
N LEU A 27 7.18 -20.35 -3.70
CA LEU A 27 7.66 -18.98 -3.78
C LEU A 27 7.46 -18.33 -2.41
N PRO A 28 8.48 -17.65 -1.86
CA PRO A 28 8.32 -16.92 -0.61
C PRO A 28 7.22 -15.86 -0.84
N GLN A 29 6.11 -15.99 -0.12
CA GLN A 29 5.10 -14.94 -0.06
C GLN A 29 5.75 -13.79 0.69
N ALA A 30 6.03 -12.69 -0.01
CA ALA A 30 6.43 -11.45 0.62
C ALA A 30 5.28 -11.04 1.55
N LEU A 31 5.50 -11.18 2.86
CA LEU A 31 4.57 -10.66 3.86
C LEU A 31 4.50 -9.14 3.66
N ALA A 32 3.34 -8.64 3.24
CA ALA A 32 3.11 -7.21 3.17
C ALA A 32 3.38 -6.63 4.55
N GLN A 33 4.22 -5.59 4.61
CA GLN A 33 4.47 -4.91 5.88
C GLN A 33 3.15 -4.32 6.39
N PRO A 34 2.86 -4.43 7.69
CA PRO A 34 1.64 -3.87 8.25
C PRO A 34 1.64 -2.36 8.00
N GLU A 35 0.60 -1.86 7.34
CA GLU A 35 0.37 -0.43 7.14
C GLU A 35 -0.45 0.12 8.30
N GLN A 36 -0.15 1.32 8.76
CA GLN A 36 -1.03 2.05 9.66
C GLN A 36 -2.00 2.90 8.84
N GLN A 37 -3.27 2.86 9.22
CA GLN A 37 -4.34 3.50 8.47
C GLN A 37 -4.99 4.62 9.29
N ILE A 38 -5.24 5.74 8.63
CA ILE A 38 -5.94 6.89 9.18
C ILE A 38 -7.14 7.19 8.28
N ILE A 39 -8.29 7.39 8.87
CA ILE A 39 -9.48 7.86 8.16
C ILE A 39 -9.63 9.35 8.48
N VAL A 40 -9.72 10.18 7.46
CA VAL A 40 -9.99 11.61 7.57
C VAL A 40 -11.25 11.92 6.77
N THR A 41 -12.27 12.44 7.43
CA THR A 41 -13.48 12.92 6.78
C THR A 41 -13.54 14.45 6.89
N ILE A 42 -13.77 15.10 5.78
CA ILE A 42 -14.04 16.53 5.72
C ILE A 42 -15.54 16.73 5.83
N ARG A 43 -15.97 17.40 6.87
CA ARG A 43 -17.39 17.69 7.12
C ARG A 43 -17.56 19.01 7.85
N ASN A 44 -18.49 19.83 7.38
CA ASN A 44 -18.78 21.14 7.97
C ASN A 44 -17.53 22.02 8.16
N TYR A 45 -16.67 22.06 7.12
CA TYR A 45 -15.40 22.79 7.15
C TYR A 45 -14.45 22.35 8.27
N THR A 46 -14.50 21.08 8.64
CA THR A 46 -13.67 20.50 9.70
C THR A 46 -13.08 19.17 9.25
N PHE A 47 -11.88 18.89 9.72
CA PHE A 47 -11.27 17.56 9.57
C PHE A 47 -11.63 16.67 10.76
N GLU A 48 -12.44 15.66 10.52
CA GLU A 48 -12.72 14.60 11.49
C GLU A 48 -11.75 13.45 11.24
N THR A 49 -11.01 13.02 12.25
CA THR A 49 -10.00 11.97 12.07
C THR A 49 -10.09 10.90 13.15
N THR A 50 -9.81 9.66 12.75
CA THR A 50 -9.54 8.60 13.70
C THR A 50 -8.13 8.79 14.24
N GLN A 51 -8.02 9.15 15.53
CA GLN A 51 -6.72 9.29 16.17
C GLN A 51 -6.17 7.90 16.51
N MET A 52 -4.99 7.62 15.97
CA MET A 52 -4.18 6.47 16.34
C MET A 52 -2.74 6.96 16.59
N PRO A 53 -2.03 6.40 17.58
CA PRO A 53 -0.59 6.64 17.68
C PRO A 53 0.07 6.20 16.36
N LEU A 54 0.74 7.13 15.68
CA LEU A 54 1.49 6.79 14.48
C LEU A 54 2.92 6.41 14.84
N HIS A 55 3.43 5.42 14.13
CA HIS A 55 4.80 4.94 14.29
C HIS A 55 5.68 5.39 13.14
N LEU A 56 6.91 5.79 13.46
CA LEU A 56 7.93 6.12 12.47
C LEU A 56 8.33 4.89 11.66
N HIS A 57 8.72 5.12 10.42
CA HIS A 57 9.21 4.10 9.48
C HIS A 57 8.17 3.02 9.12
N VAL A 58 6.91 3.21 9.51
CA VAL A 58 5.81 2.32 9.12
C VAL A 58 5.05 2.97 7.96
N PRO A 59 4.80 2.24 6.87
CA PRO A 59 3.97 2.75 5.79
C PRO A 59 2.60 3.20 6.32
N THR A 60 2.22 4.41 5.95
CA THR A 60 1.00 5.06 6.42
C THR A 60 0.08 5.33 5.25
N VAL A 61 -1.21 5.05 5.43
CA VAL A 61 -2.26 5.34 4.48
C VAL A 61 -3.29 6.24 5.12
N ILE A 62 -3.52 7.40 4.53
CA ILE A 62 -4.67 8.25 4.85
C ILE A 62 -5.77 7.98 3.83
N HIS A 63 -6.92 7.56 4.30
CA HIS A 63 -8.15 7.51 3.53
C HIS A 63 -8.91 8.82 3.78
N LEU A 64 -8.95 9.66 2.77
CA LEU A 64 -9.52 11.01 2.85
C LEU A 64 -10.79 11.08 2.04
N ARG A 65 -11.87 11.62 2.63
CA ARG A 65 -13.17 11.81 2.00
C ARG A 65 -13.70 13.21 2.27
N ASN A 66 -14.28 13.83 1.24
CA ASN A 66 -14.97 15.11 1.34
C ASN A 66 -16.49 14.90 1.35
N ASP A 67 -17.11 15.08 2.50
CA ASP A 67 -18.57 14.99 2.68
C ASP A 67 -19.27 16.35 2.55
N ASP A 68 -18.53 17.45 2.33
CA ASP A 68 -19.10 18.77 2.10
C ASP A 68 -19.52 18.95 0.62
N GLU A 69 -20.40 19.91 0.38
CA GLU A 69 -20.86 20.29 -0.95
C GLU A 69 -19.91 21.26 -1.68
N VAL A 70 -18.77 21.57 -1.08
CA VAL A 70 -17.75 22.46 -1.62
C VAL A 70 -16.41 21.74 -1.74
N ARG A 71 -15.56 22.28 -2.61
CA ARG A 71 -14.20 21.79 -2.79
C ARG A 71 -13.35 22.15 -1.58
N HIS A 72 -12.53 21.21 -1.16
CA HIS A 72 -11.48 21.38 -0.16
C HIS A 72 -10.13 20.94 -0.69
N ASP A 73 -9.07 21.29 0.03
CA ASP A 73 -7.78 20.62 -0.11
C ASP A 73 -7.31 20.07 1.24
N PHE A 74 -6.39 19.12 1.17
CA PHE A 74 -5.73 18.53 2.32
C PHE A 74 -4.23 18.58 2.07
N GLY A 75 -3.56 19.51 2.72
CA GLY A 75 -2.14 19.75 2.56
C GLY A 75 -1.35 19.56 3.85
N SER A 76 -0.14 19.03 3.74
CA SER A 76 0.79 18.88 4.87
C SER A 76 2.24 18.87 4.41
N GLU A 77 3.12 19.43 5.23
CA GLU A 77 4.56 19.36 4.97
C GLU A 77 5.13 17.93 5.11
N VAL A 78 4.43 17.03 5.81
CA VAL A 78 4.85 15.63 5.90
C VAL A 78 5.00 14.99 4.53
N PHE A 79 4.20 15.40 3.55
CA PHE A 79 4.25 14.86 2.20
C PHE A 79 5.43 15.36 1.39
N THR A 80 5.92 16.58 1.66
CA THR A 80 7.02 17.19 0.87
C THR A 80 8.35 16.48 1.07
N GLY A 81 8.58 15.94 2.26
CA GLY A 81 9.80 15.22 2.62
C GLY A 81 9.78 13.73 2.37
N SER A 82 8.65 13.19 1.91
CA SER A 82 8.42 11.77 1.75
C SER A 82 8.13 11.41 0.31
N LEU A 83 8.43 10.16 -0.06
CA LEU A 83 7.89 9.59 -1.29
C LEU A 83 6.40 9.33 -1.07
N THR A 84 5.57 10.15 -1.70
CA THR A 84 4.12 10.14 -1.50
C THR A 84 3.41 9.62 -2.75
N ARG A 85 2.42 8.77 -2.54
CA ARG A 85 1.53 8.25 -3.58
C ARG A 85 0.09 8.62 -3.23
N ILE A 86 -0.59 9.29 -4.16
CA ILE A 86 -2.00 9.65 -4.06
C ILE A 86 -2.77 8.85 -5.09
N GLU A 87 -3.77 8.14 -4.66
CA GLU A 87 -4.65 7.33 -5.49
C GLU A 87 -6.09 7.78 -5.31
N GLY A 88 -6.71 8.25 -6.37
CA GLY A 88 -8.13 8.56 -6.46
C GLY A 88 -8.83 7.69 -7.50
N PRO A 89 -10.15 7.82 -7.66
CA PRO A 89 -10.92 7.00 -8.60
C PRO A 89 -10.47 7.12 -10.06
N THR A 90 -9.90 8.27 -10.44
CA THR A 90 -9.54 8.58 -11.83
C THR A 90 -8.10 9.01 -12.02
N SER A 91 -7.29 9.08 -10.93
CA SER A 91 -5.93 9.62 -11.02
C SER A 91 -4.99 8.98 -10.00
N ILE A 92 -3.73 8.86 -10.38
CA ILE A 92 -2.63 8.47 -9.52
C ILE A 92 -1.55 9.53 -9.65
N ALA A 93 -1.08 10.07 -8.52
CA ALA A 93 0.11 10.91 -8.45
C ALA A 93 1.16 10.22 -7.57
N TYR A 94 2.42 10.26 -8.00
CA TYR A 94 3.51 9.64 -7.29
C TYR A 94 4.77 10.49 -7.39
N GLY A 95 5.44 10.71 -6.27
CA GLY A 95 6.68 11.50 -6.24
C GLY A 95 7.04 12.06 -4.89
N THR A 96 8.14 12.81 -4.88
CA THR A 96 8.55 13.68 -3.78
C THR A 96 8.10 15.13 -4.05
N GLY A 97 7.94 15.93 -2.99
CA GLY A 97 7.53 17.34 -3.14
C GLY A 97 6.02 17.55 -3.34
N ILE A 98 5.21 16.51 -3.22
CA ILE A 98 3.76 16.63 -3.15
C ILE A 98 3.40 17.39 -1.88
N ARG A 99 2.55 18.43 -1.98
CA ARG A 99 2.14 19.26 -0.83
C ARG A 99 0.78 18.90 -0.30
N GLY A 100 -0.07 18.32 -1.13
CA GLY A 100 -1.44 17.97 -0.78
C GLY A 100 -2.26 17.58 -1.98
N VAL A 101 -3.56 17.47 -1.78
CA VAL A 101 -4.53 17.05 -2.78
C VAL A 101 -5.80 17.90 -2.67
N TYR A 102 -6.40 18.19 -3.83
CA TYR A 102 -7.73 18.81 -3.88
C TYR A 102 -8.80 17.71 -3.97
N LEU A 103 -9.90 17.92 -3.25
CA LEU A 103 -11.06 17.03 -3.27
C LEU A 103 -12.32 17.81 -3.64
N GLU A 104 -12.94 17.40 -4.72
CA GLU A 104 -14.27 17.88 -5.07
C GLU A 104 -15.33 17.32 -4.10
N PRO A 105 -16.56 17.88 -4.05
CA PRO A 105 -17.65 17.31 -3.27
C PRO A 105 -17.83 15.82 -3.51
N GLY A 106 -17.91 15.02 -2.44
CA GLY A 106 -18.01 13.56 -2.50
C GLY A 106 -16.73 12.86 -2.96
N GLY A 107 -15.64 13.60 -3.16
CA GLY A 107 -14.36 13.02 -3.58
C GLY A 107 -13.70 12.19 -2.50
N GLU A 108 -13.01 11.12 -2.94
CA GLU A 108 -12.25 10.20 -2.07
C GLU A 108 -10.87 9.96 -2.67
N VAL A 109 -9.84 9.93 -1.81
CA VAL A 109 -8.48 9.59 -2.19
C VAL A 109 -7.78 8.83 -1.08
N SER A 110 -6.79 8.03 -1.45
CA SER A 110 -5.83 7.41 -0.51
C SER A 110 -4.47 8.03 -0.70
N ILE A 111 -3.85 8.47 0.39
CA ILE A 111 -2.51 9.05 0.41
C ILE A 111 -1.59 8.11 1.15
N ARG A 112 -0.58 7.54 0.45
CA ARG A 112 0.42 6.63 1.01
C ARG A 112 1.77 7.31 1.12
N PHE A 113 2.39 7.21 2.26
CA PHE A 113 3.71 7.79 2.56
C PHE A 113 4.35 7.08 3.75
N THR A 114 5.60 7.38 4.04
CA THR A 114 6.28 6.92 5.25
C THR A 114 6.90 8.11 5.95
N ILE A 115 6.77 8.17 7.26
CA ILE A 115 7.32 9.26 8.05
C ILE A 115 8.61 8.79 8.71
N ASP A 116 9.70 9.47 8.41
CA ASP A 116 11.06 9.10 8.85
C ASP A 116 11.57 9.95 10.00
N ARG A 117 10.87 11.04 10.33
CA ARG A 117 11.30 11.97 11.38
C ARG A 117 10.19 12.20 12.40
N PRO A 118 10.49 12.17 13.70
CA PRO A 118 9.55 12.57 14.73
C PRO A 118 9.25 14.06 14.59
N GLY A 119 8.05 14.49 14.96
CA GLY A 119 7.67 15.89 14.90
C GLY A 119 6.17 16.11 14.99
N ARG A 120 5.81 17.38 14.92
CA ARG A 120 4.44 17.84 14.76
C ARG A 120 4.24 18.25 13.32
N TYR A 121 3.26 17.65 12.67
CA TYR A 121 2.94 17.94 11.28
C TYR A 121 1.53 18.48 11.21
N GLN A 122 1.41 19.74 10.80
CA GLN A 122 0.12 20.35 10.55
C GLN A 122 -0.43 19.91 9.21
N PHE A 123 -1.73 19.73 9.16
CA PHE A 123 -2.47 19.63 7.92
C PHE A 123 -3.55 20.72 7.88
N LYS A 124 -3.81 21.24 6.71
CA LYS A 124 -4.73 22.36 6.53
C LYS A 124 -5.39 22.32 5.16
N CYS A 125 -6.55 22.98 5.10
CA CYS A 125 -7.15 23.42 3.85
C CYS A 125 -6.63 24.82 3.51
N SER A 126 -6.05 25.02 2.33
CA SER A 126 -5.56 26.33 1.92
C SER A 126 -6.65 27.24 1.36
N ILE A 127 -7.82 26.68 1.06
CA ILE A 127 -8.97 27.38 0.48
C ILE A 127 -9.86 28.00 1.57
N HIS A 128 -9.90 27.37 2.75
CA HIS A 128 -10.78 27.79 3.85
C HIS A 128 -9.98 28.12 5.11
N GLU A 129 -10.19 29.33 5.62
CA GLU A 129 -9.49 29.82 6.82
C GLU A 129 -9.92 29.03 8.07
N GLY A 130 -8.95 28.75 8.95
CA GLY A 130 -9.20 28.07 10.23
C GLY A 130 -9.45 26.55 10.14
N MET A 131 -9.43 25.99 8.93
CA MET A 131 -9.59 24.56 8.74
C MET A 131 -8.24 23.84 8.79
N GLU A 132 -7.84 23.42 9.98
CA GLU A 132 -6.52 22.82 10.25
C GLU A 132 -6.58 21.71 11.31
N GLY A 133 -5.54 20.88 11.37
CA GLY A 133 -5.34 19.86 12.37
C GLY A 133 -3.86 19.47 12.49
N GLU A 134 -3.55 18.56 13.40
CA GLU A 134 -2.16 18.19 13.69
C GLU A 134 -2.00 16.67 13.77
N ILE A 135 -0.92 16.16 13.21
CA ILE A 135 -0.42 14.80 13.40
C ILE A 135 0.82 14.90 14.29
N LEU A 136 0.74 14.30 15.47
CA LEU A 136 1.87 14.19 16.39
C LEU A 136 2.53 12.81 16.26
N LEU A 137 3.82 12.82 15.95
CA LEU A 137 4.66 11.64 15.88
C LEU A 137 5.73 11.70 16.94
N MET A 138 5.68 10.77 17.86
CA MET A 138 6.69 10.62 18.92
C MET A 138 7.69 9.55 18.50
N SER A 139 8.98 9.78 18.82
CA SER A 139 9.98 8.73 18.69
C SER A 139 9.64 7.57 19.62
N ALA A 140 9.76 6.34 19.16
CA ALA A 140 9.67 5.17 20.01
C ALA A 140 10.76 5.28 21.11
N GLY A 141 10.34 5.55 22.36
CA GLY A 141 11.28 5.73 23.48
C GLY A 141 11.09 7.03 24.30
N ALA A 142 10.18 7.92 23.91
CA ALA A 142 9.78 9.07 24.71
C ALA A 142 8.66 8.68 25.69
N VAL A 143 8.94 7.81 26.65
CA VAL A 143 8.09 7.50 27.82
C VAL A 143 8.92 7.76 29.07
#